data_3dfae043d9d9a52808b900ee8a6c847c
#
_entry.id   3dfae043d9d9a52808b900ee8a6c847c
#
_cell.length_a   1.000
_cell.length_b   1.000
_cell.length_c   1.000
_cell.angle_alpha   90.00
_cell.angle_beta   90.00
_cell.angle_gamma   90.00
#
_symmetry.space_group_name_H-M   'P 1'
#
loop_
_entity.id
_entity.type
_entity.pdbx_description
1 polymer ?
#
loop_
_entity_poly.entity_id
_entity_poly.type
_entity_poly.pdbx_seq_one_letter_code
_entity_poly.pdbx_strand_id
1 'polypeptide(L)'
;KNFGEEVMNARRASEIDTSKKIIGTMYKQIGNGAYGNTLQRKENHTVLSYLAGDSPKLSQSINNHKFCLIKEIGGDTIELEHSKDTIRLNIPITIGFFVLDYGKLLLLKFYYNFFLKYLKENSFCLITSDTDSLYLGLSHPSLYAAVIKEKRNDFIRDHDQWMAKQYCDKHKSNFFN
;
A
#
# COMPACT_ATOMS: atom_id res chain seq x y z
N LYS A 1 -15.74 8.21 16.80
CA LYS A 1 -14.29 7.87 16.75
C LYS A 1 -13.84 7.80 15.31
N ASN A 2 -12.66 8.33 15.01
CA ASN A 2 -12.12 8.31 13.67
C ASN A 2 -11.49 6.91 13.43
N PHE A 3 -12.03 6.17 12.46
CA PHE A 3 -11.55 4.84 12.09
C PHE A 3 -10.03 4.81 11.83
N GLY A 4 -9.51 5.82 11.12
CA GLY A 4 -8.08 5.91 10.83
C GLY A 4 -7.21 6.05 12.07
N GLU A 5 -7.66 6.82 13.07
CA GLU A 5 -6.95 6.96 14.35
C GLU A 5 -6.93 5.64 15.13
N GLU A 6 -8.03 4.91 15.14
CA GLU A 6 -8.12 3.63 15.84
C GLU A 6 -7.17 2.59 15.24
N VAL A 7 -7.17 2.46 13.91
CA VAL A 7 -6.24 1.59 13.18
C VAL A 7 -4.78 1.99 13.44
N MET A 8 -4.47 3.28 13.39
CA MET A 8 -3.11 3.79 13.63
C MET A 8 -2.65 3.53 15.06
N ASN A 9 -3.50 3.78 16.07
CA ASN A 9 -3.15 3.58 17.47
C ASN A 9 -2.94 2.10 17.80
N ALA A 10 -3.77 1.22 17.27
CA ALA A 10 -3.58 -0.23 17.45
C ALA A 10 -2.28 -0.73 16.81
N ARG A 11 -1.90 -0.23 15.63
CA ARG A 11 -0.61 -0.54 15.01
C ARG A 11 0.58 -0.06 15.84
N ARG A 12 0.55 1.20 16.31
CA ARG A 12 1.60 1.75 17.17
C ARG A 12 1.78 0.94 18.47
N ALA A 13 0.67 0.57 19.10
CA ALA A 13 0.69 -0.26 20.30
C ALA A 13 1.35 -1.64 20.05
N SER A 14 1.17 -2.19 18.84
CA SER A 14 1.78 -3.48 18.46
C SER A 14 3.27 -3.37 18.12
N GLU A 15 3.76 -2.19 17.76
CA GLU A 15 5.21 -1.95 17.55
C GLU A 15 5.97 -1.87 18.86
N ILE A 16 5.32 -1.36 19.91
CA ILE A 16 5.90 -1.27 21.26
C ILE A 16 5.88 -2.64 21.95
N ASP A 17 4.78 -3.39 21.81
CA ASP A 17 4.55 -4.66 22.50
C ASP A 17 4.50 -5.81 21.47
N THR A 18 5.57 -6.59 21.41
CA THR A 18 5.70 -7.73 20.50
C THR A 18 4.65 -8.81 20.69
N SER A 19 4.05 -8.93 21.87
CA SER A 19 2.93 -9.87 22.12
C SER A 19 1.69 -9.50 21.28
N LYS A 20 1.54 -8.23 20.90
CA LYS A 20 0.44 -7.69 20.11
C LYS A 20 0.70 -7.67 18.60
N LYS A 21 1.79 -8.26 18.12
CA LYS A 21 2.18 -8.24 16.70
C LYS A 21 1.09 -8.76 15.77
N ILE A 22 0.37 -9.81 16.15
CA ILE A 22 -0.74 -10.37 15.37
C ILE A 22 -1.86 -9.35 15.24
N ILE A 23 -2.23 -8.70 16.33
CA ILE A 23 -3.27 -7.65 16.35
C ILE A 23 -2.87 -6.49 15.44
N GLY A 24 -1.62 -6.03 15.50
CA GLY A 24 -1.10 -5.00 14.62
C GLY A 24 -1.18 -5.37 13.13
N THR A 25 -0.89 -6.64 12.81
CA THR A 25 -1.02 -7.16 11.43
C THR A 25 -2.48 -7.17 10.96
N MET A 26 -3.41 -7.59 11.82
CA MET A 26 -4.85 -7.56 11.52
C MET A 26 -5.34 -6.12 11.25
N TYR A 27 -4.98 -5.17 12.11
CA TYR A 27 -5.35 -3.76 11.91
C TYR A 27 -4.73 -3.16 10.63
N LYS A 28 -3.51 -3.58 10.27
CA LYS A 28 -2.90 -3.22 8.99
C LYS A 28 -3.75 -3.73 7.82
N GLN A 29 -4.19 -4.98 7.87
CA GLN A 29 -5.04 -5.57 6.81
C GLN A 29 -6.42 -4.89 6.74
N ILE A 30 -7.03 -4.58 7.89
CA ILE A 30 -8.31 -3.86 7.96
C ILE A 30 -8.17 -2.47 7.33
N GLY A 31 -7.13 -1.72 7.66
CA GLY A 31 -6.87 -0.40 7.07
C GLY A 31 -6.65 -0.46 5.56
N ASN A 32 -5.81 -1.39 5.10
CA ASN A 32 -5.53 -1.59 3.68
C ASN A 32 -6.76 -2.09 2.92
N GLY A 33 -7.57 -2.98 3.52
CA GLY A 33 -8.80 -3.48 2.94
C GLY A 33 -9.87 -2.40 2.80
N ALA A 34 -10.03 -1.55 3.82
CA ALA A 34 -10.95 -0.41 3.76
C ALA A 34 -10.58 0.55 2.61
N TYR A 35 -9.29 0.89 2.49
CA TYR A 35 -8.79 1.71 1.39
C TYR A 35 -8.91 0.99 0.04
N GLY A 36 -8.43 -0.25 -0.07
CA GLY A 36 -8.47 -1.03 -1.30
C GLY A 36 -9.88 -1.21 -1.86
N ASN A 37 -10.89 -1.37 -0.99
CA ASN A 37 -12.28 -1.44 -1.40
C ASN A 37 -12.79 -0.17 -2.08
N THR A 38 -12.23 0.99 -1.79
CA THR A 38 -12.61 2.25 -2.46
C THR A 38 -12.11 2.34 -3.91
N LEU A 39 -11.09 1.55 -4.27
CA LEU A 39 -10.47 1.53 -5.60
C LEU A 39 -10.73 0.24 -6.39
N GLN A 40 -11.64 -0.60 -5.90
CA GLN A 40 -11.92 -1.90 -6.51
C GLN A 40 -12.56 -1.74 -7.90
N ARG A 41 -12.00 -2.42 -8.89
CA ARG A 41 -12.58 -2.51 -10.25
C ARG A 41 -13.67 -3.58 -10.27
N LYS A 42 -14.92 -3.16 -10.13
CA LYS A 42 -16.07 -4.07 -10.16
C LYS A 42 -16.35 -4.66 -11.54
N GLU A 43 -15.88 -4.03 -12.59
CA GLU A 43 -15.98 -4.53 -13.96
C GLU A 43 -15.26 -5.87 -14.14
N ASN A 44 -14.19 -6.09 -13.38
CA ASN A 44 -13.42 -7.33 -13.43
C ASN A 44 -14.00 -8.46 -12.55
N HIS A 45 -15.11 -8.21 -11.85
CA HIS A 45 -15.73 -9.25 -11.04
C HIS A 45 -16.52 -10.20 -11.91
N THR A 46 -16.18 -11.47 -11.81
CA THR A 46 -16.81 -12.57 -12.51
C THR A 46 -17.75 -13.39 -11.60
N VAL A 47 -18.53 -14.23 -12.20
CA VAL A 47 -19.38 -15.22 -11.52
C VAL A 47 -18.79 -16.59 -11.84
N LEU A 48 -18.52 -17.36 -10.80
CA LEU A 48 -18.10 -18.75 -10.93
C LEU A 48 -19.31 -19.67 -10.85
N SER A 49 -19.35 -20.64 -11.76
CA SER A 49 -20.33 -21.74 -11.74
C SER A 49 -19.61 -23.07 -11.92
N TYR A 50 -20.13 -24.11 -11.31
CA TYR A 50 -19.56 -25.45 -11.34
C TYR A 50 -20.54 -26.40 -12.00
N LEU A 51 -20.10 -27.12 -13.02
CA LEU A 51 -20.89 -28.10 -13.77
C LEU A 51 -20.12 -29.41 -13.85
N ALA A 52 -20.85 -30.52 -14.00
CA ALA A 52 -20.26 -31.79 -14.40
C ALA A 52 -19.84 -31.74 -15.87
N GLY A 53 -18.78 -32.46 -16.24
CA GLY A 53 -18.26 -32.45 -17.60
C GLY A 53 -19.21 -32.99 -18.67
N ASP A 54 -20.14 -33.89 -18.28
CA ASP A 54 -21.21 -34.44 -19.11
C ASP A 54 -22.49 -33.56 -19.14
N SER A 55 -22.50 -32.44 -18.42
CA SER A 55 -23.67 -31.57 -18.32
C SER A 55 -24.07 -30.97 -19.68
N PRO A 56 -25.33 -31.13 -20.09
CA PRO A 56 -25.82 -30.53 -21.33
C PRO A 56 -25.78 -28.98 -21.29
N LYS A 57 -25.70 -28.38 -20.11
CA LYS A 57 -25.56 -26.93 -19.92
C LYS A 57 -24.16 -26.44 -20.20
N LEU A 58 -23.15 -27.31 -20.25
CA LEU A 58 -21.76 -26.94 -20.45
C LEU A 58 -21.57 -26.22 -21.79
N SER A 59 -22.05 -26.82 -22.87
CA SER A 59 -21.95 -26.21 -24.22
C SER A 59 -22.69 -24.88 -24.31
N GLN A 60 -23.86 -24.77 -23.67
CA GLN A 60 -24.61 -23.52 -23.64
C GLN A 60 -23.85 -22.42 -22.88
N SER A 61 -23.21 -22.79 -21.78
CA SER A 61 -22.43 -21.84 -20.95
C SER A 61 -21.18 -21.36 -21.66
N ILE A 62 -20.47 -22.24 -22.37
CA ILE A 62 -19.26 -21.89 -23.14
C ILE A 62 -19.62 -21.01 -24.32
N ASN A 63 -20.74 -21.26 -24.99
CA ASN A 63 -21.19 -20.45 -26.12
C ASN A 63 -21.85 -19.11 -25.72
N ASN A 64 -21.91 -18.81 -24.42
CA ASN A 64 -22.44 -17.54 -23.94
C ASN A 64 -21.41 -16.42 -24.20
N HIS A 65 -21.86 -15.26 -24.70
CA HIS A 65 -21.00 -14.09 -24.96
C HIS A 65 -20.28 -13.53 -23.71
N LYS A 66 -20.72 -13.91 -22.52
CA LYS A 66 -20.12 -13.55 -21.22
C LYS A 66 -19.11 -14.56 -20.71
N PHE A 67 -18.90 -15.64 -21.43
CA PHE A 67 -17.91 -16.64 -21.08
C PHE A 67 -16.50 -16.05 -21.06
N CYS A 68 -15.77 -16.28 -19.96
CA CYS A 68 -14.41 -15.79 -19.76
C CYS A 68 -13.38 -16.92 -19.74
N LEU A 69 -13.63 -17.94 -18.93
CA LEU A 69 -12.66 -19.01 -18.68
C LEU A 69 -13.35 -20.32 -18.30
N ILE A 70 -12.72 -21.44 -18.69
CA ILE A 70 -13.06 -22.80 -18.27
C ILE A 70 -11.84 -23.43 -17.59
N LYS A 71 -12.07 -24.14 -16.49
CA LYS A 71 -11.03 -24.85 -15.75
C LYS A 71 -11.54 -26.18 -15.22
N GLU A 72 -10.78 -27.24 -15.46
CA GLU A 72 -11.02 -28.53 -14.82
C GLU A 72 -10.45 -28.53 -13.40
N ILE A 73 -11.29 -28.87 -12.41
CA ILE A 73 -10.89 -28.90 -10.99
C ILE A 73 -10.57 -30.35 -10.57
N GLY A 74 -11.08 -31.33 -11.28
CA GLY A 74 -10.95 -32.75 -10.99
C GLY A 74 -12.29 -33.42 -10.64
N GLY A 75 -12.35 -34.77 -10.67
CA GLY A 75 -13.57 -35.52 -10.39
C GLY A 75 -14.75 -35.20 -11.31
N ASP A 76 -14.49 -34.94 -12.61
CA ASP A 76 -15.49 -34.54 -13.60
C ASP A 76 -16.17 -33.21 -13.34
N THR A 77 -15.55 -32.35 -12.48
CA THR A 77 -16.08 -31.01 -12.17
C THR A 77 -15.36 -29.96 -12.98
N ILE A 78 -16.13 -29.14 -13.68
CA ILE A 78 -15.66 -28.02 -14.50
C ILE A 78 -16.10 -26.71 -13.85
N GLU A 79 -15.14 -25.82 -13.61
CA GLU A 79 -15.37 -24.42 -13.22
C GLU A 79 -15.50 -23.56 -14.46
N LEU A 80 -16.55 -22.78 -14.51
CA LEU A 80 -16.82 -21.82 -15.57
C LEU A 80 -16.85 -20.43 -14.98
N GLU A 81 -16.15 -19.52 -15.61
CA GLU A 81 -16.10 -18.12 -15.25
C GLU A 81 -16.84 -17.27 -16.30
N HIS A 82 -17.78 -16.45 -15.83
CA HIS A 82 -18.56 -15.55 -16.68
C HIS A 82 -18.49 -14.11 -16.16
N SER A 83 -18.51 -13.13 -17.03
CA SER A 83 -18.68 -11.74 -16.63
C SER A 83 -20.09 -11.51 -16.08
N LYS A 84 -20.22 -10.56 -15.13
CA LYS A 84 -21.49 -10.22 -14.51
C LYS A 84 -22.44 -9.53 -15.49
N ASP A 85 -23.73 -9.83 -15.36
CA ASP A 85 -24.78 -9.18 -16.15
C ASP A 85 -24.94 -7.70 -15.81
N THR A 86 -24.81 -7.37 -14.55
CA THR A 86 -25.02 -6.03 -14.03
C THR A 86 -23.93 -5.66 -13.04
N ILE A 87 -23.32 -4.50 -13.26
CA ILE A 87 -22.30 -3.94 -12.39
C ILE A 87 -22.89 -2.71 -11.71
N ARG A 88 -22.90 -2.72 -10.37
CA ARG A 88 -23.30 -1.54 -9.58
C ARG A 88 -22.04 -0.77 -9.16
N LEU A 89 -21.86 0.42 -9.73
CA LEU A 89 -20.75 1.33 -9.40
C LEU A 89 -21.12 2.19 -8.17
N ASN A 90 -21.17 1.59 -7.01
CA ASN A 90 -21.49 2.25 -5.74
C ASN A 90 -20.28 2.38 -4.81
N ILE A 91 -19.08 2.46 -5.37
CA ILE A 91 -17.83 2.60 -4.62
C ILE A 91 -17.49 4.10 -4.51
N PRO A 92 -17.07 4.59 -3.33
CA PRO A 92 -16.60 5.96 -3.17
C PRO A 92 -15.16 6.13 -3.71
N ILE A 93 -14.97 5.97 -5.01
CA ILE A 93 -13.67 5.99 -5.70
C ILE A 93 -12.90 7.29 -5.48
N THR A 94 -13.63 8.39 -5.27
CA THR A 94 -13.04 9.69 -4.97
C THR A 94 -12.23 9.69 -3.68
N ILE A 95 -12.66 8.92 -2.67
CA ILE A 95 -11.91 8.78 -1.41
C ILE A 95 -10.56 8.12 -1.68
N GLY A 96 -10.55 6.99 -2.39
CA GLY A 96 -9.32 6.30 -2.74
C GLY A 96 -8.39 7.15 -3.59
N PHE A 97 -8.93 7.89 -4.56
CA PHE A 97 -8.16 8.83 -5.39
C PHE A 97 -7.47 9.90 -4.54
N PHE A 98 -8.22 10.59 -3.66
CA PHE A 98 -7.63 11.62 -2.81
C PHE A 98 -6.60 11.07 -1.82
N VAL A 99 -6.81 9.88 -1.26
CA VAL A 99 -5.81 9.25 -0.38
C VAL A 99 -4.48 9.03 -1.12
N LEU A 100 -4.53 8.53 -2.37
CA LEU A 100 -3.34 8.37 -3.21
C LEU A 100 -2.66 9.70 -3.54
N ASP A 101 -3.44 10.69 -3.95
CA ASP A 101 -2.88 11.99 -4.34
C ASP A 101 -2.28 12.73 -3.15
N TYR A 102 -2.90 12.68 -1.98
CA TYR A 102 -2.32 13.25 -0.76
C TYR A 102 -1.05 12.50 -0.34
N GLY A 103 -1.00 11.18 -0.48
CA GLY A 103 0.21 10.39 -0.23
C GLY A 103 1.36 10.84 -1.13
N LYS A 104 1.12 10.94 -2.44
CA LYS A 104 2.10 11.47 -3.41
C LYS A 104 2.52 12.89 -3.11
N LEU A 105 1.57 13.76 -2.80
CA LEU A 105 1.86 15.15 -2.45
C LEU A 105 2.75 15.25 -1.21
N LEU A 106 2.50 14.43 -0.18
CA LEU A 106 3.32 14.39 1.02
C LEU A 106 4.75 13.93 0.71
N LEU A 107 4.89 12.88 -0.11
CA LEU A 107 6.19 12.38 -0.55
C LEU A 107 6.97 13.43 -1.35
N LEU A 108 6.31 14.13 -2.27
CA LEU A 108 6.94 15.22 -3.05
C LEU A 108 7.33 16.41 -2.16
N LYS A 109 6.47 16.80 -1.20
CA LYS A 109 6.81 17.84 -0.22
C LYS A 109 8.02 17.44 0.63
N PHE A 110 8.08 16.17 1.07
CA PHE A 110 9.23 15.64 1.79
C PHE A 110 10.50 15.75 0.93
N TYR A 111 10.46 15.29 -0.31
CA TYR A 111 11.60 15.30 -1.21
C TYR A 111 12.09 16.73 -1.52
N TYR A 112 11.20 17.62 -1.96
CA TYR A 112 11.57 18.97 -2.39
C TYR A 112 11.80 19.95 -1.23
N ASN A 113 10.96 19.93 -0.21
CA ASN A 113 10.99 20.95 0.85
C ASN A 113 11.89 20.56 2.03
N PHE A 114 12.16 19.26 2.21
CA PHE A 114 13.05 18.79 3.27
C PHE A 114 14.33 18.20 2.71
N PHE A 115 14.25 17.17 1.88
CA PHE A 115 15.42 16.43 1.44
C PHE A 115 16.41 17.30 0.65
N LEU A 116 15.96 17.93 -0.43
CA LEU A 116 16.80 18.82 -1.26
C LEU A 116 17.29 20.07 -0.52
N LYS A 117 16.58 20.50 0.52
CA LYS A 117 16.99 21.64 1.35
C LYS A 117 18.28 21.35 2.14
N TYR A 118 18.45 20.11 2.61
CA TYR A 118 19.50 19.75 3.56
C TYR A 118 20.66 18.96 2.96
N LEU A 119 20.46 18.28 1.84
CA LEU A 119 21.50 17.46 1.20
C LEU A 119 22.15 18.17 0.04
N LYS A 120 23.41 17.87 -0.20
CA LYS A 120 24.12 18.33 -1.41
C LYS A 120 23.64 17.52 -2.62
N GLU A 121 23.44 18.17 -3.76
CA GLU A 121 22.97 17.51 -5.01
C GLU A 121 23.80 16.28 -5.39
N ASN A 122 25.12 16.34 -5.21
CA ASN A 122 26.02 15.24 -5.58
C ASN A 122 26.25 14.22 -4.47
N SER A 123 25.57 14.33 -3.33
CA SER A 123 25.73 13.40 -2.19
C SER A 123 24.72 12.26 -2.19
N PHE A 124 23.74 12.28 -3.07
CA PHE A 124 22.72 11.24 -3.19
C PHE A 124 22.21 11.11 -4.62
N CYS A 125 21.61 9.97 -4.92
CA CYS A 125 20.79 9.74 -6.12
C CYS A 125 19.48 9.05 -5.73
N LEU A 126 18.38 9.42 -6.36
CA LEU A 126 17.11 8.72 -6.24
C LEU A 126 17.17 7.48 -7.12
N ILE A 127 17.10 6.30 -6.51
CA ILE A 127 17.10 5.00 -7.22
C ILE A 127 15.68 4.66 -7.69
N THR A 128 14.72 4.69 -6.75
CA THR A 128 13.32 4.43 -7.03
C THR A 128 12.42 4.98 -5.93
N SER A 129 11.14 5.03 -6.18
CA SER A 129 10.12 5.36 -5.18
C SER A 129 9.00 4.34 -5.23
N ASP A 130 8.41 4.01 -4.09
CA ASP A 130 7.25 3.16 -3.99
C ASP A 130 6.24 3.79 -3.04
N THR A 131 5.12 4.21 -3.61
CA THR A 131 3.93 4.79 -2.97
C THR A 131 4.23 5.86 -1.90
N ASP A 132 4.84 5.48 -0.77
CA ASP A 132 5.12 6.29 0.42
C ASP A 132 6.59 6.21 0.86
N SER A 133 7.46 5.61 0.05
CA SER A 133 8.87 5.43 0.35
C SER A 133 9.78 5.90 -0.79
N LEU A 134 10.99 6.35 -0.42
CA LEU A 134 12.07 6.71 -1.32
C LEU A 134 13.28 5.81 -1.07
N TYR A 135 13.83 5.25 -2.14
CA TYR A 135 15.07 4.49 -2.11
C TYR A 135 16.18 5.34 -2.68
N LEU A 136 17.18 5.62 -1.86
CA LEU A 136 18.24 6.56 -2.16
C LEU A 136 19.60 5.89 -2.08
N GLY A 137 20.45 6.13 -3.07
CA GLY A 137 21.88 5.88 -2.97
C GLY A 137 22.56 7.09 -2.32
N LEU A 138 23.35 6.87 -1.27
CA LEU A 138 24.11 7.92 -0.58
C LEU A 138 25.59 7.71 -0.81
N SER A 139 26.34 8.80 -1.05
CA SER A 139 27.82 8.80 -1.10
C SER A 139 28.47 8.80 0.30
N HIS A 140 27.66 8.83 1.35
CA HIS A 140 28.09 8.90 2.75
C HIS A 140 27.52 7.69 3.54
N PRO A 141 28.15 7.30 4.66
CA PRO A 141 27.74 6.14 5.43
C PRO A 141 26.36 6.30 6.10
N SER A 142 25.90 7.52 6.29
CA SER A 142 24.59 7.80 6.88
C SER A 142 23.96 9.05 6.26
N LEU A 143 22.62 9.16 6.40
CA LEU A 143 21.88 10.34 5.97
C LEU A 143 22.40 11.62 6.65
N TYR A 144 22.66 11.56 7.95
CA TYR A 144 23.19 12.70 8.72
C TYR A 144 24.56 13.14 8.25
N ALA A 145 25.42 12.22 7.84
CA ALA A 145 26.74 12.54 7.29
C ALA A 145 26.65 13.25 5.93
N ALA A 146 25.60 12.96 5.16
CA ALA A 146 25.34 13.60 3.87
C ALA A 146 24.74 15.00 3.98
N VAL A 147 24.25 15.39 5.17
CA VAL A 147 23.68 16.73 5.40
C VAL A 147 24.77 17.80 5.33
N ILE A 148 24.45 18.92 4.68
CA ILE A 148 25.31 20.11 4.60
C ILE A 148 25.67 20.56 6.03
N LYS A 149 26.98 20.71 6.30
CA LYS A 149 27.48 20.96 7.66
C LYS A 149 26.82 22.14 8.36
N GLU A 150 26.63 23.23 7.63
CA GLU A 150 26.04 24.48 8.13
C GLU A 150 24.56 24.35 8.46
N LYS A 151 23.87 23.34 7.86
CA LYS A 151 22.42 23.11 8.03
C LYS A 151 22.08 21.98 9.01
N ARG A 152 23.06 21.38 9.68
CA ARG A 152 22.84 20.22 10.56
C ARG A 152 21.92 20.52 11.74
N ASN A 153 22.05 21.69 12.34
CA ASN A 153 21.19 22.08 13.46
C ASN A 153 19.72 22.26 13.02
N ASP A 154 19.53 22.88 11.87
CA ASP A 154 18.20 23.03 11.29
C ASP A 154 17.60 21.70 10.84
N PHE A 155 18.43 20.80 10.30
CA PHE A 155 18.01 19.43 9.95
C PHE A 155 17.49 18.67 11.18
N ILE A 156 18.20 18.72 12.32
CA ILE A 156 17.78 18.05 13.56
C ILE A 156 16.47 18.64 14.06
N ARG A 157 16.33 19.96 14.04
CA ARG A 157 15.08 20.64 14.46
C ARG A 157 13.89 20.26 13.60
N ASP A 158 14.07 20.22 12.27
CA ASP A 158 12.99 19.97 11.33
C ASP A 158 12.74 18.45 11.13
N HIS A 159 13.69 17.58 11.56
CA HIS A 159 13.64 16.14 11.41
C HIS A 159 12.33 15.51 11.94
N ASP A 160 11.92 15.89 13.15
CA ASP A 160 10.75 15.31 13.80
C ASP A 160 9.42 15.69 13.13
N GLN A 161 9.42 16.74 12.31
CA GLN A 161 8.25 17.12 11.51
C GLN A 161 8.10 16.25 10.27
N TRP A 162 9.21 15.81 9.66
CA TRP A 162 9.24 15.19 8.36
C TRP A 162 9.50 13.68 8.39
N MET A 163 10.27 13.23 9.37
CA MET A 163 10.61 11.82 9.53
C MET A 163 9.63 11.13 10.48
N ALA A 164 9.46 9.83 10.29
CA ALA A 164 8.67 9.04 11.22
C ALA A 164 9.24 9.12 12.64
N LYS A 165 8.40 9.44 13.61
CA LYS A 165 8.80 9.44 15.02
C LYS A 165 9.25 8.03 15.40
N GLN A 166 10.36 7.97 16.11
CA GLN A 166 10.89 6.71 16.62
C GLN A 166 10.07 6.29 17.85
N TYR A 167 9.27 5.25 17.69
CA TYR A 167 8.42 4.75 18.77
C TYR A 167 9.10 3.70 19.67
N CYS A 168 10.25 3.17 19.26
CA CYS A 168 11.01 2.20 20.04
C CYS A 168 12.53 2.35 19.81
N ASP A 169 13.34 1.91 20.78
CA ASP A 169 14.79 2.01 20.74
C ASP A 169 15.43 1.27 19.55
N LYS A 170 14.75 0.26 19.01
CA LYS A 170 15.20 -0.50 17.84
C LYS A 170 15.32 0.36 16.56
N HIS A 171 14.59 1.45 16.45
CA HIS A 171 14.63 2.36 15.30
C HIS A 171 15.57 3.55 15.48
N LYS A 172 15.99 3.85 16.72
CA LYS A 172 16.92 4.95 17.02
C LYS A 172 18.28 4.75 16.37
N SER A 173 18.75 3.50 16.25
CA SER A 173 20.07 3.19 15.72
C SER A 173 20.21 3.35 14.21
N ASN A 174 19.12 3.37 13.46
CA ASN A 174 19.17 3.35 11.99
C ASN A 174 19.28 4.73 11.33
N PHE A 175 19.08 5.83 12.07
CA PHE A 175 19.11 7.18 11.52
C PHE A 175 20.39 7.97 11.80
N PHE A 176 21.15 7.61 12.83
CA PHE A 176 22.29 8.39 13.31
C PHE A 176 23.59 7.59 13.44
N ASN A 177 23.63 6.33 13.04
CA ASN A 177 24.85 5.52 13.00
C ASN A 177 25.51 5.51 11.63
#